data_fa8d3e5428a4cb6c0585983ef826187c
#
_entry.id   fa8d3e5428a4cb6c0585983ef826187c
#
_cell.length_a   1.000
_cell.length_b   1.000
_cell.length_c   1.000
_cell.angle_alpha   90.00
_cell.angle_beta   90.00
_cell.angle_gamma   90.00
#
_symmetry.space_group_name_H-M   'P 1'
#
loop_
_entity.id
_entity.type
_entity.pdbx_description
1 polymer ?
#
loop_
_entity_poly.entity_id
_entity_poly.type
_entity_poly.pdbx_seq_one_letter_code
_entity_poly.pdbx_strand_id
1 'polypeptide(L)'
;MRSSSILLMAAFLTPCTSLGQPDGKKIYAAHCASCHGDKGQGVEEEHEKPLWGNKSVDSLTRYIHKSMPEDKEDTVVNGDARAVAHYIYDEFYGPAAQARNRPPRVELLRLTNNQYRQSVADLIESFKRPQTITAERGLRGRYFNV
;
A
#
# COMPACT_ATOMS: atom_id res chain seq x y z
N MET A 1 40.54 13.00 -64.83
CA MET A 1 40.26 11.83 -63.97
C MET A 1 40.27 12.33 -62.55
N ARG A 2 39.07 12.51 -61.95
CA ARG A 2 38.89 13.02 -60.54
C ARG A 2 38.48 11.83 -59.68
N SER A 3 39.36 11.46 -58.77
CA SER A 3 39.09 10.42 -57.77
C SER A 3 38.35 11.01 -56.61
N SER A 4 37.06 10.65 -56.39
CA SER A 4 36.27 11.03 -55.22
C SER A 4 36.47 10.02 -54.11
N SER A 5 37.17 10.39 -53.06
CA SER A 5 37.28 9.61 -51.84
C SER A 5 36.01 9.82 -50.98
N ILE A 6 35.23 8.76 -50.85
CA ILE A 6 34.08 8.73 -49.95
C ILE A 6 34.58 8.32 -48.55
N LEU A 7 34.57 9.27 -47.62
CA LEU A 7 34.83 9.00 -46.19
C LEU A 7 33.58 8.37 -45.58
N LEU A 8 33.65 7.10 -45.23
CA LEU A 8 32.63 6.41 -44.46
C LEU A 8 32.79 6.81 -42.97
N MET A 9 31.90 7.63 -42.48
CA MET A 9 31.80 7.98 -41.05
C MET A 9 31.01 6.89 -40.34
N ALA A 10 31.72 5.96 -39.69
CA ALA A 10 31.11 4.94 -38.85
C ALA A 10 30.63 5.58 -37.56
N ALA A 11 29.30 5.76 -37.39
CA ALA A 11 28.69 6.20 -36.18
C ALA A 11 28.72 5.05 -35.15
N PHE A 12 29.56 5.16 -34.15
CA PHE A 12 29.58 4.26 -33.00
C PHE A 12 28.34 4.56 -32.16
N LEU A 13 27.29 3.76 -32.28
CA LEU A 13 26.16 3.69 -31.33
C LEU A 13 26.67 3.01 -30.06
N THR A 14 27.08 3.80 -29.06
CA THR A 14 27.35 3.27 -27.73
C THR A 14 26.01 2.87 -27.08
N PRO A 15 25.81 1.61 -26.69
CA PRO A 15 24.64 1.22 -25.93
C PRO A 15 24.69 1.95 -24.58
N CYS A 16 23.71 2.81 -24.32
CA CYS A 16 23.48 3.39 -23.01
C CYS A 16 23.04 2.26 -22.07
N THR A 17 23.98 1.67 -21.34
CA THR A 17 23.70 0.71 -20.27
C THR A 17 22.98 1.50 -19.18
N SER A 18 21.68 1.40 -19.17
CA SER A 18 20.83 1.83 -18.08
C SER A 18 21.26 1.04 -16.84
N LEU A 19 22.01 1.65 -15.95
CA LEU A 19 22.27 1.12 -14.62
C LEU A 19 20.89 0.96 -13.98
N GLY A 20 20.41 -0.28 -13.86
CA GLY A 20 19.10 -0.59 -13.31
C GLY A 20 18.97 0.06 -11.94
N GLN A 21 17.94 0.91 -11.78
CA GLN A 21 17.62 1.45 -10.46
C GLN A 21 17.33 0.29 -9.50
N PRO A 22 17.79 0.37 -8.26
CA PRO A 22 17.53 -0.68 -7.27
C PRO A 22 16.03 -0.88 -7.12
N ASP A 23 15.60 -2.15 -7.07
CA ASP A 23 14.21 -2.55 -6.94
C ASP A 23 13.78 -2.46 -5.47
N GLY A 24 13.07 -1.40 -5.10
CA GLY A 24 12.62 -1.16 -3.73
C GLY A 24 11.77 -2.29 -3.15
N LYS A 25 10.98 -2.98 -3.98
CA LYS A 25 10.19 -4.13 -3.54
C LYS A 25 11.07 -5.31 -3.13
N LYS A 26 12.12 -5.60 -3.89
CA LYS A 26 13.07 -6.68 -3.57
C LYS A 26 13.85 -6.35 -2.30
N ILE A 27 14.28 -5.09 -2.14
CA ILE A 27 14.97 -4.64 -0.95
C ILE A 27 14.04 -4.77 0.27
N TYR A 28 12.77 -4.36 0.15
CA TYR A 28 11.78 -4.52 1.21
C TYR A 28 11.60 -5.97 1.63
N ALA A 29 11.42 -6.86 0.67
CA ALA A 29 11.25 -8.30 0.93
C ALA A 29 12.48 -8.92 1.61
N ALA A 30 13.68 -8.48 1.26
CA ALA A 30 14.92 -9.01 1.79
C ALA A 30 15.30 -8.48 3.19
N HIS A 31 14.96 -7.22 3.49
CA HIS A 31 15.49 -6.52 4.67
C HIS A 31 14.45 -5.94 5.62
N CYS A 32 13.19 -5.85 5.20
CA CYS A 32 12.15 -5.18 6.00
C CYS A 32 10.99 -6.11 6.38
N ALA A 33 10.64 -7.04 5.49
CA ALA A 33 9.45 -7.87 5.64
C ALA A 33 9.48 -8.80 6.87
N SER A 34 10.67 -9.19 7.34
CA SER A 34 10.81 -10.03 8.54
C SER A 34 10.19 -9.38 9.78
N CYS A 35 10.37 -8.07 9.95
CA CYS A 35 9.84 -7.34 11.11
C CYS A 35 8.53 -6.60 10.81
N HIS A 36 8.37 -6.13 9.58
CA HIS A 36 7.21 -5.31 9.21
C HIS A 36 6.09 -6.10 8.50
N GLY A 37 6.34 -7.35 8.13
CA GLY A 37 5.41 -8.19 7.36
C GLY A 37 5.42 -7.86 5.85
N ASP A 38 5.03 -8.80 5.02
CA ASP A 38 5.02 -8.66 3.56
C ASP A 38 4.12 -7.53 3.05
N LYS A 39 3.08 -7.21 3.80
CA LYS A 39 2.10 -6.15 3.49
C LYS A 39 2.22 -4.95 4.43
N GLY A 40 3.32 -4.84 5.16
CA GLY A 40 3.50 -3.79 6.14
C GLY A 40 2.54 -3.84 7.33
N GLN A 41 1.96 -5.00 7.60
CA GLN A 41 0.96 -5.19 8.65
C GLN A 41 1.55 -5.26 10.06
N GLY A 42 2.87 -5.38 10.17
CA GLY A 42 3.58 -5.71 11.38
C GLY A 42 3.70 -7.22 11.60
N VAL A 43 4.58 -7.60 12.50
CA VAL A 43 4.82 -8.99 12.92
C VAL A 43 4.79 -9.01 14.43
N GLU A 44 4.01 -9.95 15.01
CA GLU A 44 3.93 -10.17 16.45
C GLU A 44 5.33 -10.52 17.02
N GLU A 45 5.66 -10.00 18.18
CA GLU A 45 6.96 -10.14 18.86
C GLU A 45 8.13 -9.33 18.26
N GLU A 46 8.01 -8.83 17.01
CA GLU A 46 9.05 -8.01 16.38
C GLU A 46 8.60 -6.53 16.28
N HIS A 47 7.69 -6.24 15.37
CA HIS A 47 7.12 -4.92 15.20
C HIS A 47 5.62 -5.00 14.89
N GLU A 48 4.80 -4.95 15.92
CA GLU A 48 3.34 -5.14 15.83
C GLU A 48 2.60 -4.04 15.06
N LYS A 49 3.20 -2.84 14.98
CA LYS A 49 2.52 -1.70 14.37
C LYS A 49 2.60 -1.75 12.84
N PRO A 50 1.48 -1.61 12.14
CA PRO A 50 1.50 -1.55 10.69
C PRO A 50 2.25 -0.30 10.18
N LEU A 51 2.86 -0.43 9.02
CA LEU A 51 3.49 0.68 8.30
C LEU A 51 2.41 1.57 7.72
N TRP A 52 2.20 2.72 8.33
CA TRP A 52 1.31 3.75 7.81
C TRP A 52 1.69 5.13 8.36
N GLY A 53 1.27 6.18 7.70
CA GLY A 53 1.55 7.52 8.17
C GLY A 53 1.54 8.56 7.05
N ASN A 54 2.13 9.71 7.34
CA ASN A 54 2.17 10.86 6.43
C ASN A 54 3.62 11.33 6.11
N LYS A 55 4.60 10.47 6.34
CA LYS A 55 5.99 10.81 6.03
C LYS A 55 6.19 10.88 4.52
N SER A 56 6.95 11.89 4.07
CA SER A 56 7.38 12.00 2.68
C SER A 56 8.47 10.96 2.35
N VAL A 57 8.67 10.70 1.07
CA VAL A 57 9.77 9.82 0.58
C VAL A 57 11.12 10.24 1.14
N ASP A 58 11.42 11.54 1.13
CA ASP A 58 12.71 12.03 1.65
C ASP A 58 12.85 11.81 3.15
N SER A 59 11.76 11.93 3.90
CA SER A 59 11.75 11.64 5.34
C SER A 59 11.94 10.15 5.62
N LEU A 60 11.28 9.29 4.84
CA LEU A 60 11.45 7.85 4.90
C LEU A 60 12.88 7.45 4.53
N THR A 61 13.43 8.00 3.44
CA THR A 61 14.80 7.73 3.01
C THR A 61 15.81 8.03 4.11
N ARG A 62 15.71 9.21 4.73
CA ARG A 62 16.63 9.58 5.84
C ARG A 62 16.48 8.67 7.06
N TYR A 63 15.25 8.30 7.38
CA TYR A 63 14.98 7.42 8.50
C TYR A 63 15.53 6.01 8.26
N ILE A 64 15.27 5.45 7.09
CA ILE A 64 15.75 4.12 6.71
C ILE A 64 17.28 4.10 6.68
N HIS A 65 17.90 5.06 6.01
CA HIS A 65 19.36 5.16 5.92
C HIS A 65 20.06 5.24 7.30
N LYS A 66 19.38 5.82 8.30
CA LYS A 66 19.96 6.06 9.61
C LYS A 66 19.65 4.95 10.63
N SER A 67 18.52 4.29 10.50
CA SER A 67 17.94 3.50 11.60
C SER A 67 17.33 2.18 11.18
N MET A 68 17.45 1.79 9.89
CA MET A 68 16.83 0.56 9.40
C MET A 68 17.74 -0.17 8.40
N PRO A 69 17.79 -1.53 8.46
CA PRO A 69 17.20 -2.41 9.46
C PRO A 69 17.83 -2.23 10.84
N GLU A 70 17.05 -2.38 11.90
CA GLU A 70 17.56 -2.32 13.27
C GLU A 70 18.69 -3.35 13.45
N ASP A 71 19.77 -2.99 14.14
CA ASP A 71 21.01 -3.77 14.31
C ASP A 71 21.83 -4.01 13.02
N LYS A 72 21.43 -3.49 11.87
CA LYS A 72 22.12 -3.63 10.56
C LYS A 72 21.97 -2.37 9.71
N GLU A 73 22.09 -1.19 10.30
CA GLU A 73 21.80 0.10 9.66
C GLU A 73 22.63 0.36 8.41
N ASP A 74 23.82 -0.25 8.31
CA ASP A 74 24.71 -0.09 7.15
C ASP A 74 24.29 -0.95 5.93
N THR A 75 23.23 -1.75 6.04
CA THR A 75 22.85 -2.69 4.99
C THR A 75 22.02 -2.03 3.89
N VAL A 76 21.12 -1.11 4.25
CA VAL A 76 20.21 -0.41 3.32
C VAL A 76 20.51 1.08 3.32
N VAL A 77 21.44 1.49 2.46
CA VAL A 77 21.97 2.87 2.44
C VAL A 77 21.83 3.52 1.07
N ASN A 78 21.99 4.82 1.01
CA ASN A 78 22.05 5.61 -0.25
C ASN A 78 20.91 5.32 -1.23
N GLY A 79 21.22 4.78 -2.42
CA GLY A 79 20.26 4.48 -3.48
C GLY A 79 19.24 3.43 -3.06
N ASP A 80 19.64 2.43 -2.30
CA ASP A 80 18.79 1.35 -1.81
C ASP A 80 17.79 1.88 -0.78
N ALA A 81 18.24 2.73 0.15
CA ALA A 81 17.34 3.39 1.11
C ALA A 81 16.29 4.27 0.40
N ARG A 82 16.68 4.95 -0.67
CA ARG A 82 15.75 5.74 -1.47
C ARG A 82 14.76 4.85 -2.24
N ALA A 83 15.25 3.78 -2.85
CA ALA A 83 14.40 2.87 -3.62
C ALA A 83 13.34 2.19 -2.73
N VAL A 84 13.75 1.68 -1.56
CA VAL A 84 12.80 1.07 -0.64
C VAL A 84 11.88 2.11 0.00
N ALA A 85 12.32 3.36 0.22
CA ALA A 85 11.47 4.44 0.70
C ALA A 85 10.36 4.79 -0.30
N HIS A 86 10.65 4.80 -1.61
CA HIS A 86 9.62 4.95 -2.64
C HIS A 86 8.61 3.82 -2.60
N TYR A 87 9.07 2.57 -2.54
CA TYR A 87 8.18 1.41 -2.44
C TYR A 87 7.27 1.49 -1.20
N ILE A 88 7.85 1.78 -0.02
CA ILE A 88 7.10 1.93 1.23
C ILE A 88 6.09 3.08 1.14
N TYR A 89 6.48 4.19 0.51
CA TYR A 89 5.57 5.31 0.32
C TYR A 89 4.39 4.93 -0.56
N ASP A 90 4.62 4.34 -1.71
CA ASP A 90 3.57 3.98 -2.66
C ASP A 90 2.62 2.92 -2.09
N GLU A 91 3.14 1.94 -1.37
CA GLU A 91 2.32 0.86 -0.82
C GLU A 91 1.63 1.20 0.50
N PHE A 92 2.25 2.02 1.38
CA PHE A 92 1.77 2.18 2.76
C PHE A 92 1.50 3.63 3.19
N TYR A 93 2.18 4.61 2.63
CA TYR A 93 2.14 6.01 3.09
C TYR A 93 1.46 6.97 2.11
N GLY A 94 1.44 6.66 0.82
CA GLY A 94 0.88 7.53 -0.22
C GLY A 94 -0.63 7.72 -0.12
N PRO A 95 -1.19 8.72 -0.83
CA PRO A 95 -2.62 9.01 -0.79
C PRO A 95 -3.50 7.83 -1.17
N ALA A 96 -3.07 7.01 -2.13
CA ALA A 96 -3.78 5.80 -2.56
C ALA A 96 -3.79 4.73 -1.46
N ALA A 97 -2.65 4.53 -0.77
CA ALA A 97 -2.56 3.62 0.37
C ALA A 97 -3.43 4.10 1.54
N GLN A 98 -3.39 5.39 1.83
CA GLN A 98 -4.24 5.99 2.87
C GLN A 98 -5.73 5.87 2.54
N ALA A 99 -6.11 6.01 1.27
CA ALA A 99 -7.50 5.83 0.84
C ALA A 99 -7.98 4.38 1.01
N ARG A 100 -7.12 3.40 0.70
CA ARG A 100 -7.42 1.96 0.92
C ARG A 100 -7.58 1.62 2.40
N ASN A 101 -6.75 2.23 3.25
CA ASN A 101 -6.67 1.91 4.68
C ASN A 101 -7.59 2.78 5.55
N ARG A 102 -8.25 3.78 4.97
CA ARG A 102 -9.29 4.52 5.70
C ARG A 102 -10.49 3.60 5.93
N PRO A 103 -10.93 3.43 7.17
CA PRO A 103 -12.22 2.81 7.39
C PRO A 103 -13.28 3.62 6.64
N PRO A 104 -14.27 2.96 6.02
CA PRO A 104 -15.34 3.66 5.35
C PRO A 104 -15.92 4.68 6.34
N ARG A 105 -15.99 5.94 5.94
CA ARG A 105 -16.67 6.96 6.74
C ARG A 105 -18.11 6.49 6.85
N VAL A 106 -18.46 6.00 8.01
CA VAL A 106 -19.87 5.91 8.39
C VAL A 106 -20.30 7.35 8.60
N GLU A 107 -20.80 7.98 7.53
CA GLU A 107 -21.54 9.23 7.72
C GLU A 107 -22.71 8.87 8.60
N LEU A 108 -22.70 9.38 9.82
CA LEU A 108 -23.85 9.37 10.68
C LEU A 108 -24.91 10.25 9.99
N LEU A 109 -25.66 9.63 9.08
CA LEU A 109 -26.84 10.27 8.53
C LEU A 109 -27.76 10.61 9.69
N ARG A 110 -28.04 11.88 9.87
CA ARG A 110 -29.06 12.32 10.82
C ARG A 110 -30.36 11.66 10.41
N LEU A 111 -30.79 10.68 11.17
CA LEU A 111 -32.10 10.10 10.99
C LEU A 111 -33.16 11.18 11.24
N THR A 112 -34.13 11.31 10.35
CA THR A 112 -35.33 12.10 10.62
C THR A 112 -36.09 11.45 11.78
N ASN A 113 -36.95 12.20 12.46
CA ASN A 113 -37.79 11.66 13.54
C ASN A 113 -38.61 10.43 13.09
N ASN A 114 -39.06 10.42 11.84
CA ASN A 114 -39.81 9.29 11.30
C ASN A 114 -38.93 8.05 11.08
N GLN A 115 -37.72 8.22 10.51
CA GLN A 115 -36.75 7.13 10.35
C GLN A 115 -36.34 6.56 11.70
N TYR A 116 -36.08 7.41 12.70
CA TYR A 116 -35.77 6.96 14.04
C TYR A 116 -36.92 6.14 14.66
N ARG A 117 -38.16 6.64 14.60
CA ARG A 117 -39.33 5.92 15.12
C ARG A 117 -39.54 4.59 14.41
N GLN A 118 -39.37 4.55 13.07
CA GLN A 118 -39.48 3.34 12.29
C GLN A 118 -38.41 2.32 12.71
N SER A 119 -37.16 2.73 12.80
CA SER A 119 -36.06 1.84 13.22
C SER A 119 -36.28 1.27 14.62
N VAL A 120 -36.80 2.08 15.55
CA VAL A 120 -37.16 1.61 16.91
C VAL A 120 -38.33 0.62 16.87
N ALA A 121 -39.35 0.89 16.05
CA ALA A 121 -40.50 0.00 15.93
C ALA A 121 -40.05 -1.37 15.31
N ASP A 122 -39.24 -1.35 14.26
CA ASP A 122 -38.70 -2.55 13.61
C ASP A 122 -37.84 -3.37 14.58
N LEU A 123 -37.04 -2.67 15.42
CA LEU A 123 -36.23 -3.31 16.45
C LEU A 123 -37.10 -4.02 17.47
N ILE A 124 -38.15 -3.34 18.00
CA ILE A 124 -39.08 -3.92 18.97
C ILE A 124 -39.84 -5.11 18.37
N GLU A 125 -40.26 -5.01 17.09
CA GLU A 125 -40.94 -6.10 16.43
C GLU A 125 -40.01 -7.31 16.21
N SER A 126 -38.72 -7.06 15.96
CA SER A 126 -37.74 -8.15 15.78
C SER A 126 -37.60 -9.03 17.03
N PHE A 127 -37.76 -8.45 18.22
CA PHE A 127 -37.76 -9.20 19.49
C PHE A 127 -39.07 -9.95 19.77
N LYS A 128 -40.17 -9.52 19.15
CA LYS A 128 -41.48 -10.17 19.36
C LYS A 128 -41.69 -11.34 18.43
N ARG A 129 -40.99 -11.41 17.30
CA ARG A 129 -41.10 -12.54 16.35
C ARG A 129 -40.25 -13.70 16.84
N PRO A 130 -40.82 -14.90 17.00
CA PRO A 130 -40.01 -16.09 17.27
C PRO A 130 -39.03 -16.28 16.13
N GLN A 131 -37.75 -16.31 16.47
CA GLN A 131 -36.63 -16.50 15.53
C GLN A 131 -36.60 -17.92 14.99
N THR A 132 -37.59 -18.30 14.19
CA THR A 132 -37.46 -19.51 13.36
C THR A 132 -36.56 -19.17 12.20
N ILE A 133 -35.26 -19.39 12.40
CA ILE A 133 -34.25 -19.32 11.32
C ILE A 133 -34.46 -20.56 10.45
N THR A 134 -35.31 -20.46 9.44
CA THR A 134 -35.32 -21.43 8.35
C THR A 134 -34.22 -21.06 7.36
N ALA A 135 -33.54 -22.07 6.82
CA ALA A 135 -32.40 -21.91 5.90
C ALA A 135 -32.72 -21.10 4.63
N GLU A 136 -33.96 -20.71 4.42
CA GLU A 136 -34.44 -19.95 3.27
C GLU A 136 -34.56 -18.42 3.52
N ARG A 137 -34.33 -17.93 4.73
CA ARG A 137 -34.37 -16.51 5.06
C ARG A 137 -32.97 -15.90 5.09
N GLY A 138 -32.49 -15.53 3.94
CA GLY A 138 -31.30 -14.73 3.77
C GLY A 138 -31.48 -13.75 2.62
N LEU A 139 -30.89 -12.56 2.73
CA LEU A 139 -30.77 -11.68 1.58
C LEU A 139 -29.83 -12.34 0.58
N ARG A 140 -30.31 -12.62 -0.64
CA ARG A 140 -29.44 -13.01 -1.74
C ARG A 140 -28.64 -11.81 -2.20
N GLY A 141 -27.42 -11.66 -1.69
CA GLY A 141 -26.45 -10.69 -2.18
C GLY A 141 -25.74 -11.25 -3.42
N ARG A 142 -25.78 -10.53 -4.53
CA ARG A 142 -24.87 -10.75 -5.65
C ARG A 142 -23.70 -9.77 -5.47
N TYR A 143 -22.52 -10.29 -5.21
CA TYR A 143 -21.30 -9.49 -5.15
C TYR A 143 -20.67 -9.48 -6.53
N PHE A 144 -20.50 -8.30 -7.10
CA PHE A 144 -19.74 -8.11 -8.33
C PHE A 144 -18.35 -7.61 -7.92
N ASN A 145 -17.32 -8.40 -8.21
CA ASN A 145 -15.94 -7.92 -8.14
C ASN A 145 -15.71 -6.99 -9.35
N VAL A 146 -15.41 -5.73 -9.08
CA VAL A 146 -14.98 -4.73 -10.06
C VAL A 146 -13.46 -4.65 -10.04
#